data_53ce1618ccba3052543c93262583be4d
#
_entry.id   53ce1618ccba3052543c93262583be4d
#
_cell.length_a   1.000
_cell.length_b   1.000
_cell.length_c   1.000
_cell.angle_alpha   90.00
_cell.angle_beta   90.00
_cell.angle_gamma   90.00
#
_symmetry.space_group_name_H-M   'P 1'
#
loop_
_entity.id
_entity.type
_entity.pdbx_description
1 polymer ?
#
loop_
_entity_poly.entity_id
_entity_poly.type
_entity_poly.pdbx_seq_one_letter_code
_entity_poly.pdbx_strand_id
1 'polypeptide(L)'
;MNEQEIRDLFENMIRLVFKNALNVDLPNPFPVMDYATAMGLYGSDKPDMRVKLAFTDLTDIMKDVEFKVFSGAANMEGGRVVGLRVPGGGAMPRSEIDAYTQFVAIYGAKGLAYIKVNEKAKGRDGLQSPIVKNIHDEALAKIIAATGAEDGDLIFFGADKAKIVNDAIGALRVKVGHSDFGKKSGLFDDEWRPLWVVDFPMFEFDEENQRWSATVSYTHLTLPTKA
;
A
#
# COMPACT_ATOMS: atom_id res chain seq x y z
N MET A 1 3.68 31.83 13.92
CA MET A 1 4.16 30.45 14.01
C MET A 1 4.38 29.94 12.60
N ASN A 2 5.53 29.36 12.34
CA ASN A 2 5.80 28.67 11.08
C ASN A 2 5.40 27.17 11.19
N GLU A 3 5.50 26.42 10.10
CA GLU A 3 5.11 25.00 10.05
C GLU A 3 5.89 24.16 11.07
N GLN A 4 7.20 24.38 11.20
CA GLN A 4 8.04 23.64 12.14
C GLN A 4 7.63 23.91 13.60
N GLU A 5 7.37 25.15 13.96
CA GLU A 5 6.93 25.51 15.31
C GLU A 5 5.59 24.85 15.67
N ILE A 6 4.69 24.73 14.70
CA ILE A 6 3.40 24.04 14.87
C ILE A 6 3.63 22.54 15.08
N ARG A 7 4.45 21.91 14.25
CA ARG A 7 4.78 20.49 14.39
C ARG A 7 5.42 20.19 15.74
N ASP A 8 6.41 20.97 16.15
CA ASP A 8 7.10 20.82 17.43
C ASP A 8 6.14 20.94 18.61
N LEU A 9 5.20 21.90 18.55
CA LEU A 9 4.18 22.08 19.57
C LEU A 9 3.29 20.84 19.70
N PHE A 10 2.76 20.35 18.59
CA PHE A 10 1.89 19.17 18.60
C PHE A 10 2.64 17.89 18.96
N GLU A 11 3.87 17.70 18.49
CA GLU A 11 4.70 16.56 18.90
C GLU A 11 4.92 16.54 20.42
N ASN A 12 5.31 17.68 20.98
CA ASN A 12 5.53 17.80 22.41
C ASN A 12 4.26 17.49 23.20
N MET A 13 3.11 18.00 22.75
CA MET A 13 1.80 17.71 23.36
C MET A 13 1.48 16.23 23.31
N ILE A 14 1.57 15.61 22.13
CA ILE A 14 1.24 14.18 21.94
C ILE A 14 2.17 13.30 22.78
N ARG A 15 3.50 13.56 22.77
CA ARG A 15 4.45 12.80 23.59
C ARG A 15 4.15 12.91 25.07
N LEU A 16 3.80 14.11 25.55
CA LEU A 16 3.45 14.33 26.95
C LEU A 16 2.17 13.56 27.34
N VAL A 17 1.15 13.57 26.48
CA VAL A 17 -0.08 12.82 26.70
C VAL A 17 0.19 11.33 26.78
N PHE A 18 0.94 10.77 25.82
CA PHE A 18 1.29 9.34 25.79
C PHE A 18 2.14 8.94 27.00
N LYS A 19 3.11 9.78 27.38
CA LYS A 19 3.94 9.54 28.56
C LYS A 19 3.12 9.50 29.84
N ASN A 20 2.25 10.50 30.03
CA ASN A 20 1.48 10.65 31.27
C ASN A 20 0.31 9.63 31.38
N ALA A 21 -0.37 9.34 30.26
CA ALA A 21 -1.54 8.46 30.27
C ALA A 21 -1.20 6.97 30.15
N LEU A 22 -0.16 6.62 29.36
CA LEU A 22 0.16 5.25 29.00
C LEU A 22 1.56 4.82 29.43
N ASN A 23 2.38 5.75 29.96
CA ASN A 23 3.80 5.55 30.24
C ASN A 23 4.61 5.09 29.02
N VAL A 24 4.23 5.56 27.82
CA VAL A 24 4.87 5.24 26.55
C VAL A 24 5.75 6.42 26.12
N ASP A 25 6.99 6.13 25.73
CA ASP A 25 7.90 7.08 25.12
C ASP A 25 7.78 6.98 23.58
N LEU A 26 7.23 8.03 22.96
CA LEU A 26 7.16 8.12 21.50
C LEU A 26 8.48 8.66 20.91
N PRO A 27 8.75 8.43 19.61
CA PRO A 27 9.94 8.99 18.94
C PRO A 27 10.08 10.50 19.11
N ASN A 28 11.32 10.99 19.04
CA ASN A 28 11.63 12.42 19.07
C ASN A 28 12.78 12.73 18.11
N PRO A 29 12.56 13.46 17.00
CA PRO A 29 11.24 13.89 16.47
C PRO A 29 10.42 12.75 15.89
N PHE A 30 9.14 13.01 15.55
CA PHE A 30 8.36 12.07 14.72
C PHE A 30 8.96 12.01 13.31
N PRO A 31 9.02 10.82 12.69
CA PRO A 31 9.39 10.71 11.29
C PRO A 31 8.50 11.58 10.40
N VAL A 32 9.07 12.09 9.32
CA VAL A 32 8.37 12.91 8.33
C VAL A 32 8.39 12.18 6.99
N MET A 33 7.26 12.13 6.31
CA MET A 33 7.10 11.54 4.99
C MET A 33 6.28 12.49 4.12
N ASP A 34 6.68 12.70 2.87
CA ASP A 34 5.86 13.46 1.93
C ASP A 34 4.65 12.64 1.44
N TYR A 35 3.60 13.35 1.04
CA TYR A 35 2.36 12.75 0.54
C TYR A 35 2.58 11.81 -0.65
N ALA A 36 3.43 12.20 -1.59
CA ALA A 36 3.69 11.39 -2.77
C ALA A 36 4.32 10.03 -2.41
N THR A 37 5.27 10.04 -1.47
CA THR A 37 5.88 8.82 -0.91
C THR A 37 4.85 7.97 -0.17
N ALA A 38 4.00 8.59 0.67
CA ALA A 38 2.97 7.88 1.40
C ALA A 38 1.98 7.18 0.45
N MET A 39 1.48 7.88 -0.56
CA MET A 39 0.61 7.31 -1.59
C MET A 39 1.35 6.30 -2.48
N GLY A 40 2.60 6.58 -2.81
CA GLY A 40 3.44 5.71 -3.64
C GLY A 40 3.72 4.35 -3.01
N LEU A 41 4.10 4.31 -1.74
CA LEU A 41 4.53 3.10 -1.06
C LEU A 41 3.42 2.39 -0.28
N TYR A 42 2.36 3.09 0.11
CA TYR A 42 1.36 2.53 1.02
C TYR A 42 -0.08 2.71 0.54
N GLY A 43 -0.31 3.51 -0.49
CA GLY A 43 -1.65 3.80 -1.02
C GLY A 43 -2.54 4.59 -0.06
N SER A 44 -1.96 5.33 0.89
CA SER A 44 -2.69 6.06 1.92
C SER A 44 -1.91 7.29 2.38
N ASP A 45 -2.62 8.38 2.63
CA ASP A 45 -2.11 9.60 3.25
C ASP A 45 -1.90 9.47 4.78
N LYS A 46 -2.32 8.35 5.35
CA LYS A 46 -2.18 8.00 6.78
C LYS A 46 -1.78 6.52 6.93
N PRO A 47 -0.58 6.13 6.44
CA PRO A 47 -0.18 4.73 6.42
C PRO A 47 0.03 4.18 7.83
N ASP A 48 -0.46 2.97 8.08
CA ASP A 48 -0.12 2.24 9.31
C ASP A 48 1.33 1.74 9.23
N MET A 49 2.24 2.47 9.88
CA MET A 49 3.67 2.17 9.86
C MET A 49 4.06 0.96 10.72
N ARG A 50 3.12 0.38 11.47
CA ARG A 50 3.33 -0.88 12.18
C ARG A 50 3.37 -2.08 11.24
N VAL A 51 2.76 -1.95 10.06
CA VAL A 51 2.79 -2.96 9.01
C VAL A 51 4.03 -2.76 8.14
N LYS A 52 4.92 -3.76 8.11
CA LYS A 52 6.22 -3.73 7.42
C LYS A 52 6.15 -4.09 5.94
N LEU A 53 4.99 -3.93 5.32
CA LEU A 53 4.78 -4.17 3.90
C LEU A 53 4.74 -2.83 3.16
N ALA A 54 5.27 -2.79 1.95
CA ALA A 54 5.22 -1.63 1.07
C ALA A 54 4.93 -2.07 -0.37
N PHE A 55 4.40 -1.15 -1.17
CA PHE A 55 4.21 -1.37 -2.60
C PHE A 55 5.53 -1.29 -3.35
N THR A 56 5.62 -2.08 -4.41
CA THR A 56 6.58 -1.90 -5.47
C THR A 56 5.82 -1.46 -6.72
N ASP A 57 6.16 -0.32 -7.29
CA ASP A 57 5.57 0.11 -8.55
C ASP A 57 6.14 -0.74 -9.69
N LEU A 58 5.26 -1.37 -10.44
CA LEU A 58 5.57 -2.27 -11.54
C LEU A 58 4.97 -1.76 -12.86
N THR A 59 4.41 -0.55 -12.88
CA THR A 59 3.67 -0.02 -14.02
C THR A 59 4.48 -0.08 -15.31
N ASP A 60 5.74 0.37 -15.28
CA ASP A 60 6.59 0.35 -16.49
C ASP A 60 6.94 -1.07 -16.95
N ILE A 61 7.13 -2.00 -16.03
CA ILE A 61 7.44 -3.40 -16.34
C ILE A 61 6.26 -4.10 -17.01
N MET A 62 5.03 -3.65 -16.70
CA MET A 62 3.80 -4.31 -17.16
C MET A 62 3.25 -3.79 -18.47
N LYS A 63 3.87 -2.78 -19.10
CA LYS A 63 3.36 -2.16 -20.34
C LYS A 63 3.28 -3.11 -21.51
N ASP A 64 4.26 -4.02 -21.63
CA ASP A 64 4.44 -4.89 -22.79
C ASP A 64 4.06 -6.36 -22.53
N VAL A 65 3.47 -6.68 -21.35
CA VAL A 65 3.05 -8.05 -21.05
C VAL A 65 1.77 -8.45 -21.78
N GLU A 66 1.63 -9.72 -22.12
CA GLU A 66 0.44 -10.23 -22.80
C GLU A 66 -0.80 -10.26 -21.90
N PHE A 67 -0.62 -10.27 -20.59
CA PHE A 67 -1.72 -10.25 -19.64
C PHE A 67 -2.44 -8.90 -19.67
N LYS A 68 -3.56 -8.85 -20.40
CA LYS A 68 -4.30 -7.62 -20.73
C LYS A 68 -4.75 -6.80 -19.53
N VAL A 69 -4.97 -7.41 -18.37
CA VAL A 69 -5.31 -6.69 -17.14
C VAL A 69 -4.15 -5.79 -16.72
N PHE A 70 -2.92 -6.29 -16.80
CA PHE A 70 -1.73 -5.51 -16.42
C PHE A 70 -1.35 -4.50 -17.50
N SER A 71 -1.21 -4.94 -18.75
CA SER A 71 -0.83 -4.01 -19.83
C SER A 71 -1.91 -2.95 -20.07
N GLY A 72 -3.18 -3.28 -19.90
CA GLY A 72 -4.28 -2.31 -19.97
C GLY A 72 -4.19 -1.24 -18.90
N ALA A 73 -3.98 -1.62 -17.64
CA ALA A 73 -3.81 -0.68 -16.54
C ALA A 73 -2.51 0.15 -16.68
N ALA A 74 -1.41 -0.50 -17.10
CA ALA A 74 -0.11 0.15 -17.26
C ALA A 74 -0.06 1.20 -18.37
N ASN A 75 -0.90 1.04 -19.41
CA ASN A 75 -0.98 1.96 -20.56
C ASN A 75 -2.18 2.93 -20.47
N MET A 76 -3.01 2.80 -19.43
CA MET A 76 -4.15 3.69 -19.19
C MET A 76 -3.68 4.98 -18.53
N GLU A 77 -4.25 6.13 -18.94
CA GLU A 77 -4.03 7.40 -18.25
C GLU A 77 -4.51 7.32 -16.79
N GLY A 78 -3.65 7.70 -15.85
CA GLY A 78 -3.92 7.56 -14.41
C GLY A 78 -3.99 6.11 -13.92
N GLY A 79 -3.58 5.14 -14.76
CA GLY A 79 -3.48 3.74 -14.39
C GLY A 79 -2.21 3.43 -13.62
N ARG A 80 -2.25 2.36 -12.82
CA ARG A 80 -1.14 1.92 -12.00
C ARG A 80 -1.12 0.40 -11.86
N VAL A 81 0.06 -0.18 -11.82
CA VAL A 81 0.27 -1.59 -11.45
C VAL A 81 1.26 -1.65 -10.31
N VAL A 82 0.87 -2.26 -9.19
CA VAL A 82 1.75 -2.44 -8.04
C VAL A 82 1.85 -3.91 -7.64
N GLY A 83 3.00 -4.27 -7.09
CA GLY A 83 3.23 -5.51 -6.38
C GLY A 83 3.29 -5.28 -4.86
N LEU A 84 2.60 -6.12 -4.10
CA LEU A 84 2.70 -6.19 -2.65
C LEU A 84 3.36 -7.52 -2.30
N ARG A 85 4.66 -7.49 -1.99
CA ARG A 85 5.38 -8.66 -1.51
C ARG A 85 4.96 -8.99 -0.08
N VAL A 86 4.64 -10.25 0.16
CA VAL A 86 4.32 -10.80 1.49
C VAL A 86 5.36 -11.88 1.81
N PRO A 87 6.38 -11.57 2.61
CA PRO A 87 7.40 -12.52 3.02
C PRO A 87 6.81 -13.77 3.67
N GLY A 88 7.22 -14.95 3.20
CA GLY A 88 6.69 -16.24 3.69
C GLY A 88 5.24 -16.55 3.31
N GLY A 89 4.59 -15.68 2.55
CA GLY A 89 3.17 -15.81 2.15
C GLY A 89 2.88 -16.95 1.19
N GLY A 90 3.91 -17.57 0.59
CA GLY A 90 3.75 -18.74 -0.28
C GLY A 90 3.04 -19.92 0.39
N ALA A 91 3.14 -20.03 1.72
CA ALA A 91 2.45 -21.05 2.50
C ALA A 91 0.95 -20.78 2.72
N MET A 92 0.44 -19.59 2.38
CA MET A 92 -0.98 -19.26 2.55
C MET A 92 -1.87 -20.22 1.75
N PRO A 93 -2.93 -20.77 2.36
CA PRO A 93 -3.86 -21.62 1.67
C PRO A 93 -4.68 -20.80 0.63
N ARG A 94 -5.14 -21.48 -0.41
CA ARG A 94 -5.92 -20.82 -1.47
C ARG A 94 -7.19 -20.14 -0.94
N SER A 95 -7.84 -20.74 0.05
CA SER A 95 -9.03 -20.16 0.69
C SER A 95 -8.78 -18.78 1.30
N GLU A 96 -7.59 -18.56 1.86
CA GLU A 96 -7.22 -17.26 2.41
C GLU A 96 -6.97 -16.24 1.29
N ILE A 97 -6.30 -16.64 0.21
CA ILE A 97 -6.10 -15.79 -0.97
C ILE A 97 -7.44 -15.43 -1.62
N ASP A 98 -8.37 -16.40 -1.71
CA ASP A 98 -9.72 -16.17 -2.23
C ASP A 98 -10.50 -15.18 -1.33
N ALA A 99 -10.34 -15.28 -0.01
CA ALA A 99 -10.92 -14.31 0.94
C ALA A 99 -10.34 -12.90 0.76
N TYR A 100 -9.03 -12.76 0.51
CA TYR A 100 -8.42 -11.48 0.17
C TYR A 100 -8.91 -10.92 -1.16
N THR A 101 -9.19 -11.79 -2.14
CA THR A 101 -9.79 -11.37 -3.41
C THR A 101 -11.19 -10.77 -3.21
N GLN A 102 -12.02 -11.39 -2.37
CA GLN A 102 -13.32 -10.83 -2.00
C GLN A 102 -13.20 -9.53 -1.21
N PHE A 103 -12.20 -9.43 -0.34
CA PHE A 103 -11.96 -8.23 0.45
C PHE A 103 -11.58 -7.02 -0.42
N VAL A 104 -10.66 -7.18 -1.37
CA VAL A 104 -10.25 -6.05 -2.24
C VAL A 104 -11.37 -5.61 -3.19
N ALA A 105 -12.32 -6.48 -3.51
CA ALA A 105 -13.49 -6.15 -4.33
C ALA A 105 -14.37 -5.07 -3.68
N ILE A 106 -14.39 -4.97 -2.34
CA ILE A 106 -15.11 -3.92 -1.59
C ILE A 106 -14.60 -2.53 -1.98
N TYR A 107 -13.31 -2.43 -2.36
CA TYR A 107 -12.64 -1.19 -2.77
C TYR A 107 -12.66 -0.97 -4.29
N GLY A 108 -13.44 -1.76 -5.02
CA GLY A 108 -13.62 -1.63 -6.47
C GLY A 108 -12.62 -2.42 -7.32
N ALA A 109 -11.70 -3.18 -6.72
CA ALA A 109 -10.81 -4.05 -7.48
C ALA A 109 -11.59 -5.20 -8.14
N LYS A 110 -11.35 -5.44 -9.44
CA LYS A 110 -12.03 -6.49 -10.21
C LYS A 110 -11.49 -7.90 -9.96
N GLY A 111 -10.37 -8.00 -9.26
CA GLY A 111 -9.71 -9.25 -8.90
C GLY A 111 -8.39 -8.98 -8.18
N LEU A 112 -7.77 -10.05 -7.69
CA LEU A 112 -6.48 -10.01 -7.02
C LEU A 112 -5.59 -11.08 -7.64
N ALA A 113 -4.73 -10.67 -8.57
CA ALA A 113 -3.72 -11.56 -9.13
C ALA A 113 -2.60 -11.76 -8.10
N TYR A 114 -1.95 -12.92 -8.15
CA TYR A 114 -0.84 -13.22 -7.27
C TYR A 114 0.18 -14.16 -7.92
N ILE A 115 1.40 -14.16 -7.42
CA ILE A 115 2.45 -15.12 -7.76
C ILE A 115 3.05 -15.65 -6.45
N LYS A 116 3.11 -16.98 -6.30
CA LYS A 116 3.90 -17.63 -5.26
C LYS A 116 5.30 -17.92 -5.81
N VAL A 117 6.33 -17.53 -5.06
CA VAL A 117 7.73 -17.75 -5.40
C VAL A 117 8.19 -19.01 -4.67
N ASN A 118 8.17 -20.15 -5.35
CA ASN A 118 8.60 -21.42 -4.75
C ASN A 118 10.12 -21.57 -4.80
N GLU A 119 10.74 -21.24 -5.96
CA GLU A 119 12.18 -21.36 -6.17
C GLU A 119 12.62 -20.35 -7.26
N LYS A 120 13.03 -19.15 -6.85
CA LYS A 120 13.37 -18.04 -7.77
C LYS A 120 14.49 -18.41 -8.77
N ALA A 121 15.42 -19.28 -8.37
CA ALA A 121 16.54 -19.71 -9.21
C ALA A 121 16.10 -20.47 -10.47
N LYS A 122 14.90 -21.07 -10.47
CA LYS A 122 14.31 -21.76 -11.63
C LYS A 122 13.56 -20.82 -12.59
N GLY A 123 13.57 -19.53 -12.34
CA GLY A 123 12.85 -18.56 -13.16
C GLY A 123 11.35 -18.91 -13.20
N ARG A 124 10.76 -18.93 -14.39
CA ARG A 124 9.33 -19.23 -14.61
C ARG A 124 8.86 -20.52 -13.91
N ASP A 125 9.66 -21.59 -13.98
CA ASP A 125 9.27 -22.92 -13.44
C ASP A 125 9.25 -22.93 -11.90
N GLY A 126 9.90 -21.98 -11.28
CA GLY A 126 9.87 -21.78 -9.84
C GLY A 126 8.72 -20.87 -9.35
N LEU A 127 7.89 -20.36 -10.26
CA LEU A 127 6.78 -19.46 -9.94
C LEU A 127 5.44 -20.17 -10.14
N GLN A 128 4.58 -20.05 -9.15
CA GLN A 128 3.24 -20.69 -9.20
C GLN A 128 2.15 -19.63 -9.28
N SER A 129 1.52 -19.51 -10.44
CA SER A 129 0.36 -18.67 -10.65
C SER A 129 -0.28 -18.92 -12.02
N PRO A 130 -1.61 -18.73 -12.16
CA PRO A 130 -2.28 -18.79 -13.46
C PRO A 130 -1.79 -17.72 -14.45
N ILE A 131 -1.28 -16.57 -13.98
CA ILE A 131 -0.89 -15.44 -14.82
C ILE A 131 0.53 -15.56 -15.38
N VAL A 132 1.40 -16.40 -14.79
CA VAL A 132 2.81 -16.55 -15.19
C VAL A 132 2.96 -16.87 -16.67
N LYS A 133 2.05 -17.66 -17.25
CA LYS A 133 2.06 -18.02 -18.67
C LYS A 133 1.88 -16.84 -19.63
N ASN A 134 1.29 -15.74 -19.15
CA ASN A 134 0.99 -14.54 -19.95
C ASN A 134 1.95 -13.38 -19.65
N ILE A 135 3.06 -13.66 -18.96
CA ILE A 135 4.12 -12.68 -18.63
C ILE A 135 5.42 -13.28 -19.17
N HIS A 136 6.15 -12.55 -20.02
CA HIS A 136 7.42 -13.03 -20.56
C HIS A 136 8.53 -13.10 -19.51
N ASP A 137 9.56 -13.92 -19.74
CA ASP A 137 10.59 -14.23 -18.72
C ASP A 137 11.36 -12.99 -18.25
N GLU A 138 11.61 -12.03 -19.13
CA GLU A 138 12.28 -10.79 -18.77
C GLU A 138 11.45 -9.96 -17.77
N ALA A 139 10.12 -9.86 -17.99
CA ALA A 139 9.24 -9.17 -17.06
C ALA A 139 9.14 -9.93 -15.74
N LEU A 140 9.06 -11.27 -15.74
CA LEU A 140 9.09 -12.06 -14.51
C LEU A 140 10.37 -11.82 -13.70
N ALA A 141 11.53 -11.81 -14.36
CA ALA A 141 12.80 -11.52 -13.71
C ALA A 141 12.83 -10.10 -13.11
N LYS A 142 12.32 -9.10 -13.85
CA LYS A 142 12.23 -7.72 -13.37
C LYS A 142 11.27 -7.59 -12.18
N ILE A 143 10.13 -8.30 -12.18
CA ILE A 143 9.18 -8.33 -11.06
C ILE A 143 9.87 -8.86 -9.80
N ILE A 144 10.52 -10.01 -9.89
CA ILE A 144 11.23 -10.63 -8.76
C ILE A 144 12.33 -9.69 -8.24
N ALA A 145 13.13 -9.10 -9.14
CA ALA A 145 14.18 -8.16 -8.77
C ALA A 145 13.63 -6.89 -8.10
N ALA A 146 12.60 -6.28 -8.68
CA ALA A 146 12.00 -5.04 -8.18
C ALA A 146 11.31 -5.24 -6.82
N THR A 147 10.60 -6.35 -6.63
CA THR A 147 9.93 -6.67 -5.35
C THR A 147 10.89 -7.21 -4.30
N GLY A 148 12.10 -7.62 -4.69
CA GLY A 148 13.04 -8.30 -3.82
C GLY A 148 12.50 -9.62 -3.27
N ALA A 149 11.63 -10.30 -4.03
CA ALA A 149 10.98 -11.52 -3.57
C ALA A 149 11.99 -12.68 -3.45
N GLU A 150 11.82 -13.46 -2.41
CA GLU A 150 12.62 -14.63 -2.07
C GLU A 150 11.78 -15.91 -2.13
N ASP A 151 12.46 -17.05 -2.03
CA ASP A 151 11.78 -18.34 -1.99
C ASP A 151 10.82 -18.44 -0.80
N GLY A 152 9.61 -18.89 -1.06
CA GLY A 152 8.53 -18.95 -0.07
C GLY A 152 7.67 -17.69 0.02
N ASP A 153 7.94 -16.65 -0.73
CA ASP A 153 7.17 -15.42 -0.72
C ASP A 153 5.92 -15.49 -1.61
N LEU A 154 5.01 -14.57 -1.34
CA LEU A 154 3.83 -14.32 -2.15
C LEU A 154 3.85 -12.85 -2.60
N ILE A 155 3.56 -12.61 -3.87
CA ILE A 155 3.36 -11.26 -4.41
C ILE A 155 1.91 -11.13 -4.84
N PHE A 156 1.17 -10.20 -4.24
CA PHE A 156 -0.13 -9.76 -4.74
C PHE A 156 0.04 -8.61 -5.73
N PHE A 157 -0.87 -8.49 -6.69
CA PHE A 157 -0.85 -7.44 -7.71
C PHE A 157 -2.15 -6.66 -7.71
N GLY A 158 -2.03 -5.34 -7.73
CA GLY A 158 -3.12 -4.42 -8.02
C GLY A 158 -2.90 -3.78 -9.39
N ALA A 159 -3.92 -3.76 -10.24
CA ALA A 159 -3.84 -3.21 -11.59
C ALA A 159 -5.20 -2.60 -11.98
N ASP A 160 -5.30 -1.29 -11.96
CA ASP A 160 -6.47 -0.50 -12.35
C ASP A 160 -6.09 1.00 -12.33
N LYS A 161 -7.05 1.93 -12.29
CA LYS A 161 -6.82 3.33 -11.93
C LYS A 161 -6.09 3.43 -10.60
N ALA A 162 -5.16 4.38 -10.50
CA ALA A 162 -4.31 4.54 -9.31
C ALA A 162 -5.12 4.63 -7.99
N LYS A 163 -6.26 5.33 -8.01
CA LYS A 163 -7.15 5.43 -6.83
C LYS A 163 -7.63 4.04 -6.36
N ILE A 164 -8.15 3.23 -7.27
CA ILE A 164 -8.65 1.87 -6.95
C ILE A 164 -7.52 0.99 -6.42
N VAL A 165 -6.34 1.04 -7.08
CA VAL A 165 -5.17 0.27 -6.67
C VAL A 165 -4.72 0.69 -5.27
N ASN A 166 -4.63 1.98 -5.01
CA ASN A 166 -4.21 2.52 -3.71
C ASN A 166 -5.20 2.10 -2.61
N ASP A 167 -6.49 2.28 -2.83
CA ASP A 167 -7.53 1.94 -1.85
C ASP A 167 -7.55 0.42 -1.58
N ALA A 168 -7.55 -0.41 -2.64
CA ALA A 168 -7.67 -1.86 -2.53
C ALA A 168 -6.41 -2.53 -1.96
N ILE A 169 -5.24 -2.22 -2.53
CA ILE A 169 -3.98 -2.85 -2.09
C ILE A 169 -3.48 -2.22 -0.79
N GLY A 170 -3.76 -0.93 -0.54
CA GLY A 170 -3.51 -0.30 0.75
C GLY A 170 -4.30 -0.93 1.89
N ALA A 171 -5.59 -1.19 1.67
CA ALA A 171 -6.41 -1.93 2.63
C ALA A 171 -5.94 -3.38 2.80
N LEU A 172 -5.58 -4.06 1.70
CA LEU A 172 -5.03 -5.43 1.74
C LEU A 172 -3.73 -5.48 2.56
N ARG A 173 -2.82 -4.53 2.35
CA ARG A 173 -1.57 -4.39 3.10
C ARG A 173 -1.83 -4.40 4.61
N VAL A 174 -2.77 -3.56 5.05
CA VAL A 174 -3.16 -3.48 6.48
C VAL A 174 -3.80 -4.78 6.94
N LYS A 175 -4.72 -5.34 6.14
CA LYS A 175 -5.40 -6.59 6.45
C LYS A 175 -4.44 -7.76 6.63
N VAL A 176 -3.44 -7.89 5.75
CA VAL A 176 -2.41 -8.95 5.84
C VAL A 176 -1.52 -8.72 7.05
N GLY A 177 -1.06 -7.48 7.29
CA GLY A 177 -0.21 -7.16 8.44
C GLY A 177 -0.87 -7.49 9.77
N HIS A 178 -2.14 -7.15 9.94
CA HIS A 178 -2.90 -7.39 11.17
C HIS A 178 -3.45 -8.82 11.30
N SER A 179 -3.31 -9.67 10.28
CA SER A 179 -3.72 -11.08 10.34
C SER A 179 -2.86 -11.88 11.32
N ASP A 180 -3.35 -13.05 11.72
CA ASP A 180 -2.55 -13.98 12.54
C ASP A 180 -1.25 -14.38 11.84
N PHE A 181 -1.30 -14.56 10.51
CA PHE A 181 -0.12 -14.80 9.69
C PHE A 181 0.86 -13.63 9.79
N GLY A 182 0.39 -12.40 9.54
CA GLY A 182 1.23 -11.19 9.57
C GLY A 182 1.92 -10.98 10.91
N LYS A 183 1.20 -11.17 12.01
CA LYS A 183 1.74 -11.08 13.38
C LYS A 183 2.79 -12.16 13.65
N LYS A 184 2.50 -13.41 13.31
CA LYS A 184 3.42 -14.56 13.51
C LYS A 184 4.67 -14.44 12.65
N SER A 185 4.56 -13.87 11.45
CA SER A 185 5.68 -13.69 10.51
C SER A 185 6.47 -12.40 10.76
N GLY A 186 6.16 -11.64 11.81
CA GLY A 186 6.87 -10.40 12.15
C GLY A 186 6.62 -9.26 11.16
N LEU A 187 5.52 -9.31 10.38
CA LEU A 187 5.10 -8.27 9.44
C LEU A 187 4.35 -7.13 10.11
N PHE A 188 4.06 -7.26 11.38
CA PHE A 188 3.37 -6.28 12.20
C PHE A 188 4.14 -6.04 13.51
N ASP A 189 4.33 -4.75 13.83
CA ASP A 189 4.85 -4.31 15.12
C ASP A 189 3.70 -3.77 15.97
N ASP A 190 3.63 -4.17 17.24
CA ASP A 190 2.62 -3.67 18.18
C ASP A 190 3.11 -2.42 18.95
N GLU A 191 3.91 -1.59 18.30
CA GLU A 191 4.42 -0.34 18.84
C GLU A 191 3.68 0.86 18.24
N TRP A 192 3.62 1.96 18.97
CA TRP A 192 3.13 3.22 18.44
C TRP A 192 4.14 3.79 17.42
N ARG A 193 3.68 4.05 16.20
CA ARG A 193 4.51 4.55 15.09
C ARG A 193 3.91 5.84 14.49
N PRO A 194 3.91 6.96 15.27
CA PRO A 194 3.44 8.24 14.77
C PRO A 194 4.36 8.76 13.67
N LEU A 195 3.79 9.45 12.68
CA LEU A 195 4.54 10.17 11.66
C LEU A 195 3.79 11.42 11.24
N TRP A 196 4.50 12.35 10.65
CA TRP A 196 3.95 13.46 9.89
C TRP A 196 3.90 13.10 8.42
N VAL A 197 2.75 13.29 7.79
CA VAL A 197 2.65 13.33 6.33
C VAL A 197 2.54 14.80 5.94
N VAL A 198 3.43 15.23 5.05
CA VAL A 198 3.58 16.63 4.63
C VAL A 198 3.46 16.76 3.11
N ASP A 199 3.50 17.98 2.58
CA ASP A 199 3.48 18.26 1.15
C ASP A 199 2.24 17.70 0.45
N PHE A 200 1.07 17.83 1.09
CA PHE A 200 -0.20 17.49 0.47
C PHE A 200 -0.45 18.36 -0.77
N PRO A 201 -1.04 17.79 -1.83
CA PRO A 201 -1.49 18.59 -2.96
C PRO A 201 -2.57 19.58 -2.49
N MET A 202 -2.49 20.83 -2.97
CA MET A 202 -3.48 21.86 -2.62
C MET A 202 -4.86 21.52 -3.18
N PHE A 203 -4.91 20.85 -4.34
CA PHE A 203 -6.13 20.44 -5.02
C PHE A 203 -6.04 18.97 -5.47
N GLU A 204 -7.16 18.28 -5.42
CA GLU A 204 -7.38 16.96 -5.99
C GLU A 204 -8.51 17.01 -7.01
N PHE A 205 -8.39 16.19 -8.06
CA PHE A 205 -9.45 16.11 -9.05
C PHE A 205 -10.54 15.15 -8.57
N ASP A 206 -11.73 15.67 -8.35
CA ASP A 206 -12.93 14.93 -8.03
C ASP A 206 -13.53 14.35 -9.31
N GLU A 207 -13.26 13.07 -9.58
CA GLU A 207 -13.76 12.39 -10.80
C GLU A 207 -15.28 12.30 -10.84
N GLU A 208 -15.96 12.23 -9.71
CA GLU A 208 -17.42 12.10 -9.63
C GLU A 208 -18.10 13.40 -10.04
N ASN A 209 -17.59 14.53 -9.56
CA ASN A 209 -18.13 15.86 -9.86
C ASN A 209 -17.38 16.58 -10.99
N GLN A 210 -16.37 15.94 -11.60
CA GLN A 210 -15.57 16.48 -12.72
C GLN A 210 -15.00 17.88 -12.43
N ARG A 211 -14.48 18.09 -11.23
CA ARG A 211 -13.94 19.39 -10.80
C ARG A 211 -12.72 19.22 -9.89
N TRP A 212 -11.88 20.23 -9.85
CA TRP A 212 -10.85 20.36 -8.84
C TRP A 212 -11.50 20.77 -7.51
N SER A 213 -11.21 20.05 -6.45
CA SER A 213 -11.59 20.35 -5.08
C SER A 213 -10.34 20.56 -4.22
N ALA A 214 -10.46 21.40 -3.19
CA ALA A 214 -9.38 21.54 -2.22
C ALA A 214 -9.19 20.23 -1.47
N THR A 215 -7.95 19.84 -1.26
CA THR A 215 -7.61 18.65 -0.45
C THR A 215 -8.17 18.79 0.96
N VAL A 216 -8.73 17.71 1.48
CA VAL A 216 -9.73 17.61 2.56
C VAL A 216 -9.33 18.18 3.94
N SER A 217 -8.17 18.80 4.10
CA SER A 217 -7.75 19.38 5.39
C SER A 217 -8.74 20.37 6.02
N TYR A 218 -9.65 20.93 5.24
CA TYR A 218 -10.58 21.98 5.71
C TYR A 218 -12.03 21.53 5.85
N THR A 219 -12.45 20.40 5.31
CA THR A 219 -13.84 19.97 5.34
C THR A 219 -14.32 19.46 6.69
N HIS A 220 -13.39 19.14 7.59
CA HIS A 220 -13.73 18.70 8.96
C HIS A 220 -13.74 19.83 9.99
N LEU A 221 -13.39 21.05 9.62
CA LEU A 221 -13.44 22.23 10.49
C LEU A 221 -14.78 22.97 10.48
N THR A 222 -15.72 22.60 9.63
CA THR A 222 -17.08 23.07 9.76
C THR A 222 -17.78 22.26 10.85
N LEU A 223 -17.66 22.74 12.09
CA LEU A 223 -18.58 22.35 13.14
C LEU A 223 -20.00 22.56 12.59
N PRO A 224 -20.91 21.58 12.71
CA PRO A 224 -22.32 21.81 12.38
C PRO A 224 -22.82 22.90 13.33
N THR A 225 -22.88 24.11 12.84
CA THR A 225 -23.66 25.16 13.47
C THR A 225 -25.10 24.74 13.33
N LYS A 226 -25.63 24.05 14.36
CA LYS A 226 -27.04 24.00 14.56
C LYS A 226 -27.50 25.42 14.95
N ALA A 227 -28.21 26.05 14.02
CA ALA A 227 -29.08 27.14 14.35
C ALA A 227 -30.22 26.62 15.24
#